data_1ba361017a04860353c1188961db36f0
#
_entry.id   1ba361017a04860353c1188961db36f0
#
_cell.length_a   1.000
_cell.length_b   1.000
_cell.length_c   1.000
_cell.angle_alpha   90.00
_cell.angle_beta   90.00
_cell.angle_gamma   90.00
#
_symmetry.space_group_name_H-M   'P 1'
#
loop_
_entity.id
_entity.type
_entity.pdbx_description
1 polymer ?
#
loop_
_entity_poly.entity_id
_entity_poly.type
_entity_poly.pdbx_seq_one_letter_code
_entity_poly.pdbx_strand_id
1 'polypeptide(L)'
;MTRVLLAEDMRILRDTLVSVLNLEDDIKVVAQVAVGTDIVPAALAERPDLAVLDIDLPGADGLTAAAELHERLPACRVVILTVLGRPGQLRAALDAHVAGFMVKDAPSDQLIDVLRKVAAGERVIDPKLALAALEMKQSPLSERETDVLRRFAAGADLSAIAAELFLSYGTVRNYMASAVTKLGGRNRMDAVRIATEAGWL
;
A
#
# COMPACT_ATOMS: atom_id res chain seq x y z
N MET A 1 22.64 0.08 -15.29
CA MET A 1 21.72 -1.07 -15.28
C MET A 1 20.92 -0.99 -13.99
N THR A 2 19.62 -0.76 -14.10
CA THR A 2 18.70 -0.55 -12.96
C THR A 2 18.38 -1.88 -12.30
N ARG A 3 18.69 -2.02 -11.01
CA ARG A 3 18.44 -3.23 -10.22
C ARG A 3 17.03 -3.16 -9.62
N VAL A 4 16.19 -4.15 -9.89
CA VAL A 4 14.78 -4.16 -9.50
C VAL A 4 14.50 -5.33 -8.56
N LEU A 5 13.86 -5.06 -7.42
CA LEU A 5 13.16 -6.04 -6.60
C LEU A 5 11.69 -6.08 -7.04
N LEU A 6 11.14 -7.27 -7.28
CA LEU A 6 9.73 -7.46 -7.62
C LEU A 6 9.00 -8.24 -6.52
N ALA A 7 7.92 -7.67 -5.99
CA ALA A 7 7.04 -8.30 -5.00
C ALA A 7 5.64 -8.49 -5.57
N GLU A 8 5.24 -9.73 -5.77
CA GLU A 8 3.97 -10.14 -6.39
C GLU A 8 3.62 -11.56 -5.91
N ASP A 9 2.44 -11.77 -5.36
CA ASP A 9 2.01 -13.07 -4.85
C ASP A 9 1.57 -14.04 -5.95
N MET A 10 0.94 -13.50 -7.01
CA MET A 10 0.51 -14.29 -8.16
C MET A 10 1.69 -14.79 -9.00
N ARG A 11 2.02 -16.09 -8.88
CA ARG A 11 3.19 -16.68 -9.51
C ARG A 11 3.28 -16.40 -11.01
N ILE A 12 2.18 -16.61 -11.74
CA ILE A 12 2.17 -16.42 -13.21
C ILE A 12 2.49 -14.97 -13.57
N LEU A 13 1.90 -14.02 -12.86
CA LEU A 13 2.15 -12.60 -13.11
C LEU A 13 3.59 -12.22 -12.75
N ARG A 14 4.08 -12.68 -11.60
CA ARG A 14 5.48 -12.47 -11.18
C ARG A 14 6.47 -13.00 -12.22
N ASP A 15 6.32 -14.27 -12.65
CA ASP A 15 7.22 -14.89 -13.63
C ASP A 15 7.15 -14.15 -15.00
N THR A 16 5.96 -13.67 -15.38
CA THR A 16 5.76 -12.87 -16.59
C THR A 16 6.46 -11.52 -16.50
N LEU A 17 6.25 -10.79 -15.40
CA LEU A 17 6.90 -9.48 -15.19
C LEU A 17 8.42 -9.60 -15.15
N VAL A 18 8.94 -10.62 -14.47
CA VAL A 18 10.38 -10.90 -14.46
C VAL A 18 10.92 -11.15 -15.88
N SER A 19 10.20 -11.94 -16.67
CA SER A 19 10.60 -12.24 -18.04
C SER A 19 10.61 -10.97 -18.90
N VAL A 20 9.56 -10.15 -18.81
CA VAL A 20 9.45 -8.90 -19.58
C VAL A 20 10.53 -7.91 -19.15
N LEU A 21 10.75 -7.71 -17.85
CA LEU A 21 11.74 -6.76 -17.37
C LEU A 21 13.18 -7.18 -17.71
N ASN A 22 13.47 -8.47 -17.70
CA ASN A 22 14.81 -8.98 -18.05
C ASN A 22 15.07 -9.01 -19.58
N LEU A 23 14.08 -8.71 -20.44
CA LEU A 23 14.31 -8.48 -21.87
C LEU A 23 14.95 -7.10 -22.14
N GLU A 24 14.84 -6.18 -21.18
CA GLU A 24 15.42 -4.83 -21.30
C GLU A 24 16.90 -4.84 -20.91
N ASP A 25 17.78 -4.30 -21.77
CA ASP A 25 19.23 -4.28 -21.53
C ASP A 25 19.66 -3.43 -20.34
N ASP A 26 18.81 -2.48 -19.93
CA ASP A 26 19.07 -1.51 -18.87
C ASP A 26 18.40 -1.86 -17.53
N ILE A 27 17.61 -2.94 -17.45
CA ILE A 27 16.88 -3.39 -16.26
C ILE A 27 17.30 -4.81 -15.88
N LYS A 28 17.45 -5.08 -14.59
CA LYS A 28 17.70 -6.43 -14.06
C LYS A 28 16.90 -6.70 -12.81
N VAL A 29 16.08 -7.73 -12.82
CA VAL A 29 15.42 -8.22 -11.60
C VAL A 29 16.45 -8.97 -10.76
N VAL A 30 16.73 -8.44 -9.57
CA VAL A 30 17.77 -8.98 -8.64
C VAL A 30 17.14 -9.75 -7.48
N ALA A 31 15.86 -9.50 -7.17
CA ALA A 31 15.11 -10.25 -6.15
C ALA A 31 13.65 -10.39 -6.57
N GLN A 32 13.05 -11.52 -6.18
CA GLN A 32 11.64 -11.82 -6.36
C GLN A 32 11.09 -12.32 -5.04
N VAL A 33 10.00 -11.75 -4.56
CA VAL A 33 9.32 -12.15 -3.33
C VAL A 33 7.82 -12.31 -3.56
N ALA A 34 7.19 -13.20 -2.80
CA ALA A 34 5.76 -13.48 -2.89
C ALA A 34 5.00 -13.08 -1.61
N VAL A 35 5.72 -12.66 -0.59
CA VAL A 35 5.18 -12.35 0.74
C VAL A 35 5.72 -10.99 1.18
N GLY A 36 4.86 -10.13 1.68
CA GLY A 36 5.24 -8.76 2.02
C GLY A 36 6.32 -8.66 3.11
N THR A 37 6.34 -9.59 4.07
CA THR A 37 7.38 -9.65 5.12
C THR A 37 8.79 -9.91 4.59
N ASP A 38 8.92 -10.44 3.38
CA ASP A 38 10.21 -10.76 2.77
C ASP A 38 10.81 -9.58 1.98
N ILE A 39 10.01 -8.53 1.70
CA ILE A 39 10.41 -7.39 0.88
C ILE A 39 11.62 -6.68 1.48
N VAL A 40 11.51 -6.23 2.71
CA VAL A 40 12.56 -5.42 3.35
C VAL A 40 13.85 -6.23 3.57
N PRO A 41 13.81 -7.48 4.08
CA PRO A 41 14.99 -8.33 4.15
C PRO A 41 15.69 -8.52 2.80
N ALA A 42 14.93 -8.82 1.73
CA ALA A 42 15.48 -8.98 0.39
C ALA A 42 16.08 -7.68 -0.16
N ALA A 43 15.42 -6.55 0.05
CA ALA A 43 15.93 -5.25 -0.38
C ALA A 43 17.23 -4.85 0.34
N LEU A 44 17.34 -5.13 1.63
CA LEU A 44 18.56 -4.85 2.39
C LEU A 44 19.73 -5.72 1.93
N ALA A 45 19.47 -6.98 1.54
CA ALA A 45 20.48 -7.91 1.03
C ALA A 45 20.95 -7.53 -0.38
N GLU A 46 20.01 -7.29 -1.29
CA GLU A 46 20.28 -7.08 -2.71
C GLU A 46 20.54 -5.61 -3.09
N ARG A 47 20.13 -4.66 -2.23
CA ARG A 47 20.24 -3.21 -2.47
C ARG A 47 19.77 -2.81 -3.87
N PRO A 48 18.49 -3.05 -4.22
CA PRO A 48 17.94 -2.64 -5.50
C PRO A 48 17.84 -1.11 -5.61
N ASP A 49 17.88 -0.60 -6.83
CA ASP A 49 17.61 0.80 -7.14
C ASP A 49 16.10 1.09 -7.07
N LEU A 50 15.30 0.10 -7.49
CA LEU A 50 13.83 0.16 -7.51
C LEU A 50 13.21 -1.08 -6.83
N ALA A 51 12.09 -0.88 -6.13
CA ALA A 51 11.21 -1.95 -5.69
C ALA A 51 9.83 -1.79 -6.35
N VAL A 52 9.39 -2.78 -7.10
CA VAL A 52 8.04 -2.87 -7.67
C VAL A 52 7.21 -3.75 -6.76
N LEU A 53 6.20 -3.19 -6.13
CA LEU A 53 5.45 -3.85 -5.07
C LEU A 53 3.96 -3.89 -5.40
N ASP A 54 3.35 -5.08 -5.32
CA ASP A 54 1.91 -5.18 -5.17
C ASP A 54 1.49 -4.69 -3.79
N ILE A 55 0.28 -4.15 -3.67
CA ILE A 55 -0.30 -3.75 -2.38
C ILE A 55 -0.79 -4.98 -1.64
N ASP A 56 -1.57 -5.84 -2.31
CA ASP A 56 -2.30 -6.94 -1.69
C ASP A 56 -1.40 -8.19 -1.56
N LEU A 57 -0.38 -8.11 -0.71
CA LEU A 57 0.55 -9.22 -0.43
C LEU A 57 0.22 -9.93 0.88
N PRO A 58 0.40 -11.25 0.97
CA PRO A 58 0.28 -11.96 2.23
C PRO A 58 1.37 -11.54 3.23
N GLY A 59 1.06 -11.58 4.51
CA GLY A 59 1.97 -11.27 5.62
C GLY A 59 2.05 -9.78 5.97
N ALA A 60 2.46 -8.94 5.05
CA ALA A 60 2.44 -7.47 5.19
C ALA A 60 2.05 -6.86 3.86
N ASP A 61 1.25 -5.79 3.87
CA ASP A 61 0.89 -5.10 2.65
C ASP A 61 2.07 -4.30 2.06
N GLY A 62 2.04 -4.09 0.74
CA GLY A 62 3.12 -3.42 0.01
C GLY A 62 3.33 -1.96 0.41
N LEU A 63 2.32 -1.26 0.93
CA LEU A 63 2.45 0.13 1.38
C LEU A 63 3.19 0.21 2.72
N THR A 64 2.91 -0.74 3.63
CA THR A 64 3.68 -0.89 4.88
C THR A 64 5.16 -1.17 4.58
N ALA A 65 5.43 -2.09 3.64
CA ALA A 65 6.80 -2.38 3.21
C ALA A 65 7.46 -1.16 2.52
N ALA A 66 6.71 -0.38 1.73
CA ALA A 66 7.22 0.84 1.10
C ALA A 66 7.65 1.90 2.14
N ALA A 67 6.85 2.11 3.19
CA ALA A 67 7.19 3.03 4.27
C ALA A 67 8.48 2.58 5.00
N GLU A 68 8.59 1.29 5.32
CA GLU A 68 9.80 0.74 5.96
C GLU A 68 11.03 0.83 5.05
N LEU A 69 10.87 0.60 3.74
CA LEU A 69 11.95 0.78 2.76
C LEU A 69 12.41 2.23 2.69
N HIS A 70 11.48 3.19 2.72
CA HIS A 70 11.84 4.60 2.72
C HIS A 70 12.72 4.99 3.92
N GLU A 71 12.44 4.44 5.10
CA GLU A 71 13.23 4.68 6.31
C GLU A 71 14.59 3.97 6.29
N ARG A 72 14.62 2.69 5.87
CA ARG A 72 15.80 1.82 6.02
C ARG A 72 16.70 1.79 4.79
N LEU A 73 16.17 2.07 3.61
CA LEU A 73 16.90 2.08 2.34
C LEU A 73 16.41 3.23 1.44
N PRO A 74 16.61 4.51 1.83
CA PRO A 74 16.06 5.67 1.13
C PRO A 74 16.56 5.83 -0.32
N ALA A 75 17.63 5.16 -0.69
CA ALA A 75 18.12 5.11 -2.06
C ALA A 75 17.25 4.22 -2.97
N CYS A 76 16.52 3.25 -2.40
CA CYS A 76 15.61 2.39 -3.16
C CYS A 76 14.28 3.11 -3.37
N ARG A 77 13.95 3.39 -4.62
CA ARG A 77 12.67 4.03 -4.96
C ARG A 77 11.58 2.99 -5.12
N VAL A 78 10.38 3.29 -4.66
CA VAL A 78 9.26 2.35 -4.69
C VAL A 78 8.28 2.72 -5.78
N VAL A 79 7.87 1.72 -6.57
CA VAL A 79 6.75 1.77 -7.52
C VAL A 79 5.69 0.77 -7.04
N ILE A 80 4.48 1.25 -6.83
CA ILE A 80 3.33 0.39 -6.52
C ILE A 80 2.65 -0.04 -7.82
N LEU A 81 2.35 -1.33 -7.90
CA LEU A 81 1.60 -1.95 -8.98
C LEU A 81 0.36 -2.62 -8.40
N THR A 82 -0.85 -2.13 -8.68
CA THR A 82 -2.10 -2.60 -8.08
C THR A 82 -3.18 -2.92 -9.12
N VAL A 83 -4.09 -3.84 -8.80
CA VAL A 83 -5.23 -4.19 -9.69
C VAL A 83 -6.26 -3.06 -9.74
N LEU A 84 -6.51 -2.42 -8.61
CA LEU A 84 -7.50 -1.34 -8.48
C LEU A 84 -6.89 -0.19 -7.68
N GLY A 85 -6.65 0.91 -8.38
CA GLY A 85 -6.27 2.17 -7.72
C GLY A 85 -7.43 2.71 -6.87
N ARG A 86 -7.67 2.11 -5.70
CA ARG A 86 -8.60 2.72 -4.74
C ARG A 86 -8.01 4.07 -4.34
N PRO A 87 -8.80 5.15 -4.36
CA PRO A 87 -8.29 6.48 -4.04
C PRO A 87 -7.55 6.56 -2.69
N GLY A 88 -8.00 5.81 -1.66
CA GLY A 88 -7.32 5.73 -0.36
C GLY A 88 -5.92 5.10 -0.42
N GLN A 89 -5.72 4.12 -1.31
CA GLN A 89 -4.41 3.50 -1.52
C GLN A 89 -3.41 4.49 -2.12
N LEU A 90 -3.85 5.35 -3.04
CA LEU A 90 -2.95 6.39 -3.58
C LEU A 90 -2.52 7.37 -2.49
N ARG A 91 -3.43 7.80 -1.60
CA ARG A 91 -3.05 8.68 -0.49
C ARG A 91 -2.05 8.00 0.44
N ALA A 92 -2.31 6.76 0.84
CA ALA A 92 -1.37 5.97 1.64
C ALA A 92 -0.01 5.78 0.93
N ALA A 93 -0.02 5.59 -0.41
CA ALA A 93 1.21 5.51 -1.20
C ALA A 93 1.98 6.84 -1.22
N LEU A 94 1.28 7.98 -1.27
CA LEU A 94 1.91 9.30 -1.17
C LEU A 94 2.53 9.54 0.20
N ASP A 95 1.85 9.15 1.26
CA ASP A 95 2.32 9.24 2.65
C ASP A 95 3.52 8.29 2.89
N ALA A 96 3.55 7.13 2.23
CA ALA A 96 4.69 6.19 2.21
C ALA A 96 5.83 6.60 1.26
N HIS A 97 5.82 7.82 0.71
CA HIS A 97 6.86 8.38 -0.17
C HIS A 97 7.10 7.56 -1.45
N VAL A 98 6.08 6.85 -1.94
CA VAL A 98 6.15 6.07 -3.17
C VAL A 98 6.46 6.97 -4.37
N ALA A 99 7.39 6.56 -5.22
CA ALA A 99 7.84 7.33 -6.37
C ALA A 99 7.05 7.03 -7.64
N GLY A 100 6.42 5.85 -7.74
CA GLY A 100 5.55 5.47 -8.85
C GLY A 100 4.29 4.76 -8.38
N PHE A 101 3.14 5.03 -9.04
CA PHE A 101 1.89 4.35 -8.75
C PHE A 101 1.18 4.03 -10.06
N MET A 102 0.97 2.74 -10.32
CA MET A 102 0.38 2.22 -11.56
C MET A 102 -0.69 1.16 -11.29
N VAL A 103 -1.57 0.98 -12.26
CA VAL A 103 -2.52 -0.14 -12.28
C VAL A 103 -1.96 -1.32 -13.09
N LYS A 104 -2.25 -2.55 -12.67
CA LYS A 104 -1.75 -3.79 -13.30
C LYS A 104 -2.36 -4.06 -14.68
N ASP A 105 -3.41 -3.34 -15.09
CA ASP A 105 -4.02 -3.42 -16.42
C ASP A 105 -3.33 -2.51 -17.46
N ALA A 106 -2.30 -1.75 -17.04
CA ALA A 106 -1.50 -0.95 -17.94
C ALA A 106 -0.64 -1.84 -18.87
N PRO A 107 -0.38 -1.41 -20.12
CA PRO A 107 0.55 -2.10 -21.01
C PRO A 107 1.96 -2.23 -20.42
N SER A 108 2.67 -3.31 -20.73
CA SER A 108 4.00 -3.59 -20.18
C SER A 108 5.07 -2.55 -20.56
N ASP A 109 4.97 -1.95 -21.75
CA ASP A 109 5.83 -0.86 -22.20
C ASP A 109 5.67 0.40 -21.33
N GLN A 110 4.45 0.67 -20.86
CA GLN A 110 4.21 1.75 -19.92
C GLN A 110 4.87 1.48 -18.56
N LEU A 111 4.86 0.24 -18.06
CA LEU A 111 5.58 -0.12 -16.84
C LEU A 111 7.08 0.15 -16.98
N ILE A 112 7.68 -0.30 -18.08
CA ILE A 112 9.11 -0.09 -18.37
C ILE A 112 9.45 1.41 -18.38
N ASP A 113 8.63 2.21 -19.06
CA ASP A 113 8.78 3.67 -19.09
C ASP A 113 8.71 4.31 -17.70
N VAL A 114 7.76 3.88 -16.88
CA VAL A 114 7.64 4.36 -15.50
C VAL A 114 8.86 3.98 -14.67
N LEU A 115 9.36 2.75 -14.79
CA LEU A 115 10.57 2.33 -14.06
C LEU A 115 11.78 3.18 -14.47
N ARG A 116 11.96 3.48 -15.75
CA ARG A 116 13.03 4.36 -16.24
C ARG A 116 12.93 5.78 -15.68
N LYS A 117 11.73 6.37 -15.71
CA LYS A 117 11.48 7.71 -15.16
C LYS A 117 11.73 7.75 -13.65
N VAL A 118 11.24 6.75 -12.92
CA VAL A 118 11.45 6.64 -11.48
C VAL A 118 12.94 6.43 -11.17
N ALA A 119 13.66 5.62 -11.93
CA ALA A 119 15.12 5.46 -11.80
C ALA A 119 15.87 6.78 -12.05
N ALA A 120 15.40 7.59 -12.99
CA ALA A 120 15.94 8.92 -13.29
C ALA A 120 15.61 9.99 -12.23
N GLY A 121 14.78 9.65 -11.24
CA GLY A 121 14.44 10.56 -10.14
C GLY A 121 13.09 11.22 -10.24
N GLU A 122 12.32 10.93 -11.27
CA GLU A 122 10.98 11.47 -11.44
C GLU A 122 9.98 10.77 -10.50
N ARG A 123 8.85 11.43 -10.27
CA ARG A 123 7.69 10.86 -9.61
C ARG A 123 6.60 10.64 -10.66
N VAL A 124 6.10 9.42 -10.77
CA VAL A 124 5.13 9.04 -11.82
C VAL A 124 3.87 8.49 -11.16
N ILE A 125 2.77 9.24 -11.28
CA ILE A 125 1.44 8.84 -10.80
C ILE A 125 0.49 8.95 -11.98
N ASP A 126 -0.35 7.93 -12.18
CA ASP A 126 -1.41 7.99 -13.18
C ASP A 126 -2.30 9.22 -12.93
N PRO A 127 -2.49 10.12 -13.91
CA PRO A 127 -3.28 11.34 -13.72
C PRO A 127 -4.72 11.08 -13.28
N LYS A 128 -5.35 9.98 -13.70
CA LYS A 128 -6.70 9.60 -13.30
C LYS A 128 -6.76 9.25 -11.82
N LEU A 129 -5.74 8.54 -11.33
CA LEU A 129 -5.62 8.20 -9.92
C LEU A 129 -5.30 9.43 -9.06
N ALA A 130 -4.45 10.33 -9.55
CA ALA A 130 -4.15 11.59 -8.88
C ALA A 130 -5.41 12.46 -8.74
N LEU A 131 -6.21 12.59 -9.80
CA LEU A 131 -7.48 13.32 -9.76
C LEU A 131 -8.46 12.69 -8.77
N ALA A 132 -8.64 11.37 -8.83
CA ALA A 132 -9.52 10.65 -7.91
C ALA A 132 -9.10 10.84 -6.44
N ALA A 133 -7.79 10.87 -6.14
CA ALA A 133 -7.29 11.12 -4.78
C ALA A 133 -7.53 12.57 -4.31
N LEU A 134 -7.49 13.55 -5.23
CA LEU A 134 -7.81 14.95 -4.90
C LEU A 134 -9.30 15.16 -4.63
N GLU A 135 -10.18 14.39 -5.27
CA GLU A 135 -11.62 14.42 -5.05
C GLU A 135 -12.06 13.72 -3.76
N MET A 136 -11.17 12.94 -3.14
CA MET A 136 -11.49 12.26 -1.88
C MET A 136 -11.72 13.24 -0.74
N LYS A 137 -12.86 13.06 -0.08
CA LYS A 137 -13.10 13.69 1.22
C LYS A 137 -12.09 13.18 2.23
N GLN A 138 -11.53 14.08 3.04
CA GLN A 138 -10.72 13.68 4.19
C GLN A 138 -11.53 12.76 5.10
N SER A 139 -10.86 11.77 5.70
CA SER A 139 -11.51 10.93 6.70
C SER A 139 -12.09 11.81 7.81
N PRO A 140 -13.38 11.65 8.16
CA PRO A 140 -13.96 12.36 9.29
C PRO A 140 -13.51 11.78 10.63
N LEU A 141 -12.76 10.67 10.60
CA LEU A 141 -12.30 9.96 11.78
C LEU A 141 -11.02 10.60 12.32
N SER A 142 -10.89 10.64 13.64
CA SER A 142 -9.61 10.88 14.30
C SER A 142 -8.72 9.65 14.20
N GLU A 143 -7.42 9.79 14.45
CA GLU A 143 -6.46 8.67 14.49
C GLU A 143 -6.93 7.55 15.43
N ARG A 144 -7.40 7.91 16.62
CA ARG A 144 -7.91 6.95 17.62
C ARG A 144 -9.17 6.22 17.16
N GLU A 145 -10.08 6.91 16.50
CA GLU A 145 -11.28 6.29 15.92
C GLU A 145 -10.90 5.33 14.77
N THR A 146 -9.95 5.73 13.95
CA THR A 146 -9.41 4.88 12.87
C THR A 146 -8.71 3.64 13.43
N ASP A 147 -7.88 3.80 14.46
CA ASP A 147 -7.19 2.69 15.14
C ASP A 147 -8.17 1.65 15.70
N VAL A 148 -9.21 2.13 16.39
CA VAL A 148 -10.24 1.25 16.96
C VAL A 148 -11.03 0.54 15.84
N LEU A 149 -11.43 1.28 14.81
CA LEU A 149 -12.24 0.73 13.72
C LEU A 149 -11.44 -0.29 12.88
N ARG A 150 -10.14 -0.04 12.64
CA ARG A 150 -9.24 -0.95 11.91
C ARG A 150 -9.06 -2.28 12.63
N ARG A 151 -8.81 -2.28 13.95
CA ARG A 151 -8.70 -3.50 14.74
C ARG A 151 -10.00 -4.28 14.80
N PHE A 152 -11.13 -3.57 14.90
CA PHE A 152 -12.43 -4.20 14.84
C PHE A 152 -12.69 -4.84 13.46
N ALA A 153 -12.28 -4.18 12.38
CA ALA A 153 -12.35 -4.73 11.02
C ALA A 153 -11.49 -6.00 10.85
N ALA A 154 -10.36 -6.07 11.57
CA ALA A 154 -9.48 -7.25 11.62
C ALA A 154 -10.04 -8.38 12.51
N GLY A 155 -11.24 -8.21 13.12
CA GLY A 155 -11.93 -9.24 13.90
C GLY A 155 -11.73 -9.18 15.41
N ALA A 156 -11.00 -8.16 15.93
CA ALA A 156 -10.84 -8.00 17.37
C ALA A 156 -12.14 -7.51 18.02
N ASP A 157 -12.50 -8.03 19.20
CA ASP A 157 -13.58 -7.49 20.02
C ASP A 157 -13.14 -6.21 20.77
N LEU A 158 -14.11 -5.45 21.31
CA LEU A 158 -13.80 -4.19 21.98
C LEU A 158 -12.96 -4.36 23.26
N SER A 159 -13.00 -5.52 23.89
CA SER A 159 -12.20 -5.80 25.08
C SER A 159 -10.75 -6.06 24.72
N ALA A 160 -10.52 -6.84 23.66
CA ALA A 160 -9.19 -7.07 23.12
C ALA A 160 -8.55 -5.75 22.63
N ILE A 161 -9.31 -4.92 21.89
CA ILE A 161 -8.86 -3.60 21.44
C ILE A 161 -8.50 -2.69 22.61
N ALA A 162 -9.29 -2.73 23.71
CA ALA A 162 -9.00 -1.93 24.90
C ALA A 162 -7.68 -2.35 25.56
N ALA A 163 -7.44 -3.66 25.67
CA ALA A 163 -6.18 -4.19 26.18
C ALA A 163 -4.98 -3.81 25.32
N GLU A 164 -5.09 -3.96 24.00
CA GLU A 164 -4.04 -3.67 23.02
C GLU A 164 -3.64 -2.19 22.99
N LEU A 165 -4.64 -1.29 23.09
CA LEU A 165 -4.43 0.16 23.04
C LEU A 165 -4.15 0.77 24.43
N PHE A 166 -4.13 -0.04 25.50
CA PHE A 166 -4.02 0.41 26.89
C PHE A 166 -5.10 1.43 27.27
N LEU A 167 -6.35 1.18 26.84
CA LEU A 167 -7.52 2.03 27.08
C LEU A 167 -8.56 1.28 27.92
N SER A 168 -9.50 2.04 28.53
CA SER A 168 -10.67 1.42 29.13
C SER A 168 -11.65 0.91 28.06
N TYR A 169 -12.39 -0.15 28.37
CA TYR A 169 -13.48 -0.63 27.51
C TYR A 169 -14.49 0.47 27.15
N GLY A 170 -14.82 1.34 28.15
CA GLY A 170 -15.72 2.47 27.93
C GLY A 170 -15.17 3.47 26.90
N THR A 171 -13.86 3.73 26.92
CA THR A 171 -13.19 4.62 25.97
C THR A 171 -13.25 4.06 24.56
N VAL A 172 -12.91 2.78 24.39
CA VAL A 172 -12.98 2.10 23.07
C VAL A 172 -14.40 2.08 22.53
N ARG A 173 -15.39 1.77 23.40
CA ARG A 173 -16.81 1.83 23.02
C ARG A 173 -17.23 3.23 22.53
N ASN A 174 -16.74 4.29 23.18
CA ASN A 174 -17.04 5.66 22.79
C ASN A 174 -16.39 6.02 21.44
N TYR A 175 -15.12 5.65 21.20
CA TYR A 175 -14.47 5.85 19.89
C TYR A 175 -15.22 5.11 18.78
N MET A 176 -15.63 3.87 19.04
CA MET A 176 -16.43 3.09 18.07
C MET A 176 -17.78 3.75 17.78
N ALA A 177 -18.49 4.22 18.81
CA ALA A 177 -19.78 4.91 18.63
C ALA A 177 -19.62 6.22 17.86
N SER A 178 -18.58 6.99 18.18
CA SER A 178 -18.25 8.23 17.47
C SER A 178 -17.93 7.95 15.99
N ALA A 179 -17.12 6.92 15.70
CA ALA A 179 -16.80 6.52 14.33
C ALA A 179 -18.06 6.16 13.54
N VAL A 180 -18.95 5.35 14.12
CA VAL A 180 -20.26 5.00 13.49
C VAL A 180 -21.07 6.25 13.15
N THR A 181 -21.14 7.20 14.09
CA THR A 181 -21.89 8.46 13.90
C THR A 181 -21.27 9.32 12.82
N LYS A 182 -19.95 9.53 12.84
CA LYS A 182 -19.23 10.36 11.88
C LYS A 182 -19.32 9.81 10.44
N LEU A 183 -19.35 8.50 10.31
CA LEU A 183 -19.48 7.80 9.03
C LEU A 183 -20.93 7.70 8.55
N GLY A 184 -21.92 8.05 9.38
CA GLY A 184 -23.32 7.85 9.07
C GLY A 184 -23.72 6.38 8.97
N GLY A 185 -22.95 5.50 9.61
CA GLY A 185 -23.18 4.07 9.59
C GLY A 185 -24.37 3.67 10.47
N ARG A 186 -25.14 2.67 10.04
CA ARG A 186 -26.28 2.10 10.80
C ARG A 186 -25.81 1.26 12.00
N ASN A 187 -24.62 0.70 11.91
CA ASN A 187 -23.97 -0.13 12.94
C ASN A 187 -22.47 -0.19 12.68
N ARG A 188 -21.74 -0.91 13.56
CA ARG A 188 -20.27 -1.03 13.48
C ARG A 188 -19.77 -1.67 12.18
N MET A 189 -20.48 -2.71 11.69
CA MET A 189 -20.10 -3.38 10.44
C MET A 189 -20.34 -2.47 9.23
N ASP A 190 -21.41 -1.69 9.24
CA ASP A 190 -21.70 -0.71 8.20
C ASP A 190 -20.66 0.41 8.20
N ALA A 191 -20.22 0.85 9.38
CA ALA A 191 -19.12 1.82 9.51
C ALA A 191 -17.79 1.26 8.96
N VAL A 192 -17.46 -0.01 9.23
CA VAL A 192 -16.29 -0.67 8.62
C VAL A 192 -16.40 -0.68 7.10
N ARG A 193 -17.54 -1.12 6.55
CA ARG A 193 -17.77 -1.15 5.11
C ARG A 193 -17.58 0.24 4.48
N ILE A 194 -18.22 1.28 5.05
CA ILE A 194 -18.12 2.68 4.54
C ILE A 194 -16.67 3.17 4.59
N ALA A 195 -15.97 2.94 5.71
CA ALA A 195 -14.59 3.37 5.86
C ALA A 195 -13.63 2.64 4.91
N THR A 196 -13.84 1.33 4.68
CA THR A 196 -13.05 0.53 3.72
C THR A 196 -13.32 0.98 2.28
N GLU A 197 -14.58 1.16 1.90
CA GLU A 197 -14.96 1.65 0.55
C GLU A 197 -14.39 3.04 0.27
N ALA A 198 -14.32 3.90 1.30
CA ALA A 198 -13.73 5.24 1.20
C ALA A 198 -12.20 5.25 1.30
N GLY A 199 -11.55 4.11 1.59
CA GLY A 199 -10.10 4.02 1.76
C GLY A 199 -9.57 4.70 3.03
N TRP A 200 -10.38 4.73 4.10
CA TRP A 200 -10.01 5.30 5.40
C TRP A 200 -9.52 4.24 6.41
N LEU A 201 -9.60 2.95 6.04
CA LEU A 201 -9.10 1.82 6.82
C LEU A 201 -8.01 1.08 6.07
#